data_57503e5c04f16937215047f3c649d9c6
#
_entry.id   57503e5c04f16937215047f3c649d9c6
#
_cell.length_a   1.000
_cell.length_b   1.000
_cell.length_c   1.000
_cell.angle_alpha   90.00
_cell.angle_beta   90.00
_cell.angle_gamma   90.00
#
_symmetry.space_group_name_H-M   'P 1'
#
loop_
_entity.id
_entity.type
_entity.pdbx_description
1 polymer ?
#
loop_
_entity_poly.entity_id
_entity_poly.type
_entity_poly.pdbx_seq_one_letter_code
_entity_poly.pdbx_strand_id
1 'polypeptide(L)'
;MIKVLIVGSGGREHALAWKCAQSPRVSEVMVAPGNAGTALEPRVRNVGVKAEDVDGLVTLARNEKVDLTIIGPEAPLVLGVVDAFEAAGLRCFGPRKSPAQLEGSKAFTKEFLRRHGIPTAAYATFTRENFDADWVRRQRTPIVVKASGLAAGKGVLIVDTADEAIEAARAMFEGQFGGAGAEVVIEEFLPGEEASFIVMADGEHVLPFATSQDHKRIGDGDTGPNTGGMGAYSPAPVVTPAMHERIMREVIHPTIRGLAADGMPYTGFLYAGIMIAPDGTPNVLEFNCRFGDPETQPIMSRLRSDLTVLCDAALEGRLHEVNMDWDPRAALGVVLAAGGYPDTVRKGDAIHGLDDAARLPGKVFHAGTALQPNDSARTATSAVVTSGGRVLCAVGLGDSVSEAQRAAYALAAKISFEGMQYRRDIGYRAIAREKR
;
A
#
# COMPACT_ATOMS: atom_id res chain seq x y z
N MET A 1 -13.05 -26.11 6.35
CA MET A 1 -12.54 -24.78 6.78
C MET A 1 -11.09 -24.69 6.32
N ILE A 2 -10.67 -23.52 5.84
CA ILE A 2 -9.33 -23.29 5.26
C ILE A 2 -8.41 -22.57 6.26
N LYS A 3 -7.10 -22.80 6.11
CA LYS A 3 -6.04 -22.04 6.77
C LYS A 3 -5.46 -21.01 5.81
N VAL A 4 -5.34 -19.77 6.25
CA VAL A 4 -4.82 -18.65 5.46
C VAL A 4 -3.49 -18.18 6.04
N LEU A 5 -2.51 -17.92 5.17
CA LEU A 5 -1.24 -17.27 5.52
C LEU A 5 -1.21 -15.88 4.90
N ILE A 6 -1.00 -14.86 5.72
CA ILE A 6 -0.71 -13.49 5.28
C ILE A 6 0.79 -13.23 5.48
N VAL A 7 1.47 -12.84 4.42
CA VAL A 7 2.90 -12.50 4.50
C VAL A 7 3.06 -10.99 4.70
N GLY A 8 3.83 -10.61 5.73
CA GLY A 8 4.16 -9.23 6.08
C GLY A 8 3.84 -8.88 7.54
N SER A 9 4.00 -7.62 7.91
CA SER A 9 3.90 -7.16 9.30
C SER A 9 3.29 -5.76 9.48
N GLY A 10 2.86 -5.12 8.41
CA GLY A 10 2.33 -3.75 8.41
C GLY A 10 0.85 -3.65 8.75
N GLY A 11 0.33 -2.44 8.69
CA GLY A 11 -1.10 -2.16 8.88
C GLY A 11 -1.97 -2.77 7.79
N ARG A 12 -1.47 -2.84 6.58
CA ARG A 12 -2.09 -3.55 5.46
C ARG A 12 -2.29 -5.03 5.80
N GLU A 13 -1.25 -5.72 6.26
CA GLU A 13 -1.32 -7.13 6.60
C GLU A 13 -2.25 -7.39 7.78
N HIS A 14 -2.27 -6.51 8.77
CA HIS A 14 -3.24 -6.60 9.86
C HIS A 14 -4.68 -6.47 9.32
N ALA A 15 -4.95 -5.52 8.43
CA ALA A 15 -6.29 -5.34 7.86
C ALA A 15 -6.71 -6.54 6.98
N LEU A 16 -5.79 -7.11 6.19
CA LEU A 16 -6.05 -8.32 5.41
C LEU A 16 -6.32 -9.53 6.32
N ALA A 17 -5.52 -9.72 7.39
CA ALA A 17 -5.70 -10.81 8.34
C ALA A 17 -7.03 -10.69 9.10
N TRP A 18 -7.35 -9.49 9.59
CA TRP A 18 -8.64 -9.19 10.23
C TRP A 18 -9.82 -9.48 9.31
N LYS A 19 -9.71 -9.13 8.02
CA LYS A 19 -10.76 -9.38 7.03
C LYS A 19 -10.91 -10.87 6.73
N CYS A 20 -9.83 -11.60 6.54
CA CYS A 20 -9.85 -13.05 6.34
C CYS A 20 -10.40 -13.80 7.57
N ALA A 21 -10.08 -13.35 8.77
CA ALA A 21 -10.56 -13.96 10.01
C ALA A 21 -12.08 -13.86 10.21
N GLN A 22 -12.77 -12.94 9.51
CA GLN A 22 -14.23 -12.81 9.52
C GLN A 22 -14.93 -13.87 8.67
N SER A 23 -14.20 -14.50 7.74
CA SER A 23 -14.78 -15.53 6.87
C SER A 23 -15.23 -16.75 7.67
N PRO A 24 -16.46 -17.26 7.44
CA PRO A 24 -16.92 -18.51 8.05
C PRO A 24 -16.16 -19.73 7.51
N ARG A 25 -15.49 -19.60 6.36
CA ARG A 25 -14.68 -20.65 5.75
C ARG A 25 -13.32 -20.82 6.43
N VAL A 26 -12.82 -19.78 7.10
CA VAL A 26 -11.46 -19.74 7.66
C VAL A 26 -11.46 -20.32 9.07
N SER A 27 -10.61 -21.31 9.32
CA SER A 27 -10.37 -21.84 10.66
C SER A 27 -9.33 -21.02 11.43
N GLU A 28 -8.29 -20.60 10.75
CA GLU A 28 -7.14 -19.88 11.32
C GLU A 28 -6.48 -18.99 10.25
N VAL A 29 -6.01 -17.82 10.68
CA VAL A 29 -5.13 -16.97 9.89
C VAL A 29 -3.76 -16.93 10.57
N MET A 30 -2.71 -17.23 9.81
CA MET A 30 -1.32 -17.05 10.21
C MET A 30 -0.78 -15.77 9.57
N VAL A 31 0.05 -15.02 10.30
CA VAL A 31 0.72 -13.83 9.76
C VAL A 31 2.23 -13.98 9.98
N ALA A 32 3.00 -13.84 8.92
CA ALA A 32 4.45 -14.03 8.94
C ALA A 32 5.20 -12.77 8.48
N PRO A 33 5.92 -12.07 9.38
CA PRO A 33 6.08 -12.33 10.81
C PRO A 33 4.96 -11.75 11.68
N GLY A 34 4.09 -10.86 11.15
CA GLY A 34 3.04 -10.19 11.90
C GLY A 34 3.54 -9.07 12.83
N ASN A 35 2.62 -8.55 13.65
CA ASN A 35 2.88 -7.48 14.62
C ASN A 35 2.08 -7.73 15.91
N ALA A 36 2.10 -6.78 16.85
CA ALA A 36 1.34 -6.92 18.09
C ALA A 36 -0.18 -7.02 17.86
N GLY A 37 -0.72 -6.28 16.90
CA GLY A 37 -2.17 -6.32 16.60
C GLY A 37 -2.61 -7.65 16.02
N THR A 38 -1.85 -8.22 15.08
CA THR A 38 -2.15 -9.53 14.52
C THR A 38 -2.03 -10.67 15.55
N ALA A 39 -1.11 -10.52 16.52
CA ALA A 39 -1.01 -11.48 17.64
C ALA A 39 -2.21 -11.42 18.61
N LEU A 40 -2.88 -10.27 18.69
CA LEU A 40 -4.02 -10.05 19.57
C LEU A 40 -5.38 -10.22 18.87
N GLU A 41 -5.39 -10.36 17.53
CA GLU A 41 -6.63 -10.49 16.76
C GLU A 41 -7.23 -11.90 16.93
N PRO A 42 -8.55 -12.03 17.20
CA PRO A 42 -9.20 -13.33 17.29
C PRO A 42 -9.01 -14.17 16.01
N ARG A 43 -8.71 -15.48 16.19
CA ARG A 43 -8.47 -16.45 15.10
C ARG A 43 -7.22 -16.14 14.25
N VAL A 44 -6.35 -15.25 14.70
CA VAL A 44 -5.10 -14.89 14.05
C VAL A 44 -3.93 -15.24 14.98
N ARG A 45 -2.84 -15.75 14.42
CA ARG A 45 -1.56 -15.93 15.15
C ARG A 45 -0.38 -15.52 14.30
N ASN A 46 0.66 -15.04 14.94
CA ASN A 46 1.92 -14.73 14.28
C ASN A 46 2.81 -15.98 14.17
N VAL A 47 3.62 -16.02 13.10
CA VAL A 47 4.65 -17.04 12.90
C VAL A 47 5.97 -16.34 12.58
N GLY A 48 7.05 -16.71 13.28
CA GLY A 48 8.33 -16.03 13.23
C GLY A 48 9.15 -16.29 11.96
N VAL A 49 8.53 -16.21 10.77
CA VAL A 49 9.21 -16.29 9.47
C VAL A 49 9.19 -14.90 8.83
N LYS A 50 10.37 -14.43 8.37
CA LYS A 50 10.47 -13.11 7.72
C LYS A 50 9.79 -13.10 6.36
N ALA A 51 9.28 -11.94 5.95
CA ALA A 51 8.57 -11.79 4.68
C ALA A 51 9.45 -12.09 3.45
N GLU A 52 10.74 -11.82 3.54
CA GLU A 52 11.71 -12.08 2.47
C GLU A 52 12.35 -13.48 2.52
N ASP A 53 12.06 -14.27 3.53
CA ASP A 53 12.52 -15.66 3.63
C ASP A 53 11.59 -16.59 2.84
N VAL A 54 11.78 -16.58 1.52
CA VAL A 54 10.92 -17.31 0.57
C VAL A 54 10.89 -18.81 0.88
N ASP A 55 12.04 -19.43 1.15
CA ASP A 55 12.15 -20.86 1.45
C ASP A 55 11.50 -21.21 2.79
N GLY A 56 11.68 -20.33 3.79
CA GLY A 56 11.02 -20.44 5.09
C GLY A 56 9.51 -20.35 4.97
N LEU A 57 8.99 -19.44 4.14
CA LEU A 57 7.55 -19.29 3.88
C LEU A 57 6.94 -20.52 3.19
N VAL A 58 7.62 -21.07 2.17
CA VAL A 58 7.20 -22.31 1.49
C VAL A 58 7.18 -23.50 2.47
N THR A 59 8.22 -23.63 3.29
CA THR A 59 8.32 -24.67 4.31
C THR A 59 7.20 -24.55 5.35
N LEU A 60 6.94 -23.33 5.83
CA LEU A 60 5.84 -23.04 6.75
C LEU A 60 4.50 -23.45 6.14
N ALA A 61 4.21 -23.00 4.91
CA ALA A 61 2.93 -23.26 4.26
C ALA A 61 2.67 -24.77 4.07
N ARG A 62 3.71 -25.55 3.74
CA ARG A 62 3.63 -27.01 3.65
C ARG A 62 3.36 -27.68 5.00
N ASN A 63 4.15 -27.32 6.02
CA ASN A 63 4.06 -27.95 7.34
C ASN A 63 2.72 -27.66 8.01
N GLU A 64 2.23 -26.44 7.89
CA GLU A 64 0.96 -26.00 8.46
C GLU A 64 -0.25 -26.38 7.60
N LYS A 65 -0.03 -26.90 6.38
CA LYS A 65 -1.07 -27.21 5.39
C LYS A 65 -1.93 -25.98 5.09
N VAL A 66 -1.28 -24.90 4.69
CA VAL A 66 -1.94 -23.65 4.31
C VAL A 66 -2.69 -23.86 3.00
N ASP A 67 -3.96 -23.46 2.97
CA ASP A 67 -4.83 -23.57 1.79
C ASP A 67 -4.73 -22.35 0.87
N LEU A 68 -4.46 -21.16 1.42
CA LEU A 68 -4.35 -19.89 0.70
C LEU A 68 -3.28 -19.00 1.33
N THR A 69 -2.33 -18.53 0.54
CA THR A 69 -1.36 -17.50 0.96
C THR A 69 -1.65 -16.19 0.25
N ILE A 70 -1.62 -15.07 0.95
CA ILE A 70 -1.77 -13.70 0.41
C ILE A 70 -0.50 -12.92 0.74
N ILE A 71 0.13 -12.33 -0.27
CA ILE A 71 1.34 -11.54 -0.08
C ILE A 71 0.96 -10.07 0.14
N GLY A 72 1.42 -9.52 1.26
CA GLY A 72 1.18 -8.12 1.62
C GLY A 72 2.19 -7.16 0.99
N PRO A 73 3.51 -7.25 1.29
CA PRO A 73 4.51 -6.30 0.82
C PRO A 73 5.09 -6.67 -0.56
N GLU A 74 5.74 -5.70 -1.19
CA GLU A 74 6.34 -5.81 -2.51
C GLU A 74 7.63 -6.65 -2.54
N ALA A 75 8.45 -6.57 -1.49
CA ALA A 75 9.78 -7.19 -1.48
C ALA A 75 9.73 -8.70 -1.78
N PRO A 76 8.92 -9.54 -1.10
CA PRO A 76 8.83 -10.96 -1.43
C PRO A 76 8.29 -11.23 -2.85
N LEU A 77 7.43 -10.36 -3.39
CA LEU A 77 6.94 -10.49 -4.77
C LEU A 77 8.07 -10.33 -5.79
N VAL A 78 8.89 -9.31 -5.62
CA VAL A 78 10.07 -9.06 -6.49
C VAL A 78 11.13 -10.16 -6.32
N LEU A 79 11.22 -10.78 -5.15
CA LEU A 79 12.09 -11.94 -4.91
C LEU A 79 11.56 -13.23 -5.56
N GLY A 80 10.26 -13.30 -5.94
CA GLY A 80 9.67 -14.46 -6.61
C GLY A 80 9.01 -15.45 -5.66
N VAL A 81 8.44 -14.97 -4.56
CA VAL A 81 7.74 -15.83 -3.58
C VAL A 81 6.58 -16.61 -4.24
N VAL A 82 5.83 -15.96 -5.15
CA VAL A 82 4.71 -16.61 -5.83
C VAL A 82 5.20 -17.74 -6.73
N ASP A 83 6.27 -17.51 -7.49
CA ASP A 83 6.90 -18.54 -8.35
C ASP A 83 7.36 -19.74 -7.50
N ALA A 84 7.93 -19.51 -6.33
CA ALA A 84 8.37 -20.57 -5.41
C ALA A 84 7.20 -21.37 -4.83
N PHE A 85 6.09 -20.69 -4.46
CA PHE A 85 4.88 -21.35 -3.98
C PHE A 85 4.23 -22.22 -5.07
N GLU A 86 4.09 -21.67 -6.29
CA GLU A 86 3.55 -22.43 -7.43
C GLU A 86 4.40 -23.66 -7.77
N ALA A 87 5.74 -23.52 -7.81
CA ALA A 87 6.66 -24.65 -8.00
C ALA A 87 6.52 -25.72 -6.89
N ALA A 88 6.06 -25.30 -5.71
CA ALA A 88 5.79 -26.18 -4.57
C ALA A 88 4.36 -26.80 -4.59
N GLY A 89 3.51 -26.42 -5.56
CA GLY A 89 2.11 -26.83 -5.64
C GLY A 89 1.23 -26.15 -4.58
N LEU A 90 1.63 -24.99 -4.08
CA LEU A 90 0.92 -24.21 -3.04
C LEU A 90 0.18 -23.01 -3.68
N ARG A 91 -1.00 -22.70 -3.17
CA ARG A 91 -1.80 -21.56 -3.63
C ARG A 91 -1.28 -20.28 -3.01
N CYS A 92 -0.89 -19.32 -3.86
CA CYS A 92 -0.36 -18.02 -3.43
C CYS A 92 -0.97 -16.89 -4.27
N PHE A 93 -1.67 -15.96 -3.62
CA PHE A 93 -2.27 -14.82 -4.25
C PHE A 93 -1.32 -13.62 -4.25
N GLY A 94 -0.90 -13.26 -5.44
CA GLY A 94 0.04 -12.19 -5.75
C GLY A 94 0.63 -12.40 -7.14
N PRO A 95 1.24 -11.39 -7.77
CA PRO A 95 1.90 -11.54 -9.05
C PRO A 95 3.20 -12.32 -8.93
N ARG A 96 3.54 -13.05 -9.98
CA ARG A 96 4.86 -13.66 -10.17
C ARG A 96 5.95 -12.59 -10.24
N LYS A 97 7.19 -13.01 -10.11
CA LYS A 97 8.39 -12.14 -10.17
C LYS A 97 8.42 -11.25 -11.42
N SER A 98 8.06 -11.81 -12.58
CA SER A 98 8.11 -11.09 -13.84
C SER A 98 7.15 -9.89 -13.88
N PRO A 99 5.82 -10.02 -13.69
CA PRO A 99 4.92 -8.87 -13.65
C PRO A 99 5.11 -7.97 -12.42
N ALA A 100 5.71 -8.46 -11.33
CA ALA A 100 6.05 -7.64 -10.17
C ALA A 100 7.11 -6.55 -10.48
N GLN A 101 7.77 -6.62 -11.65
CA GLN A 101 8.65 -5.55 -12.14
C GLN A 101 7.93 -4.21 -12.34
N LEU A 102 6.61 -4.19 -12.50
CA LEU A 102 5.82 -2.95 -12.50
C LEU A 102 6.00 -2.10 -11.22
N GLU A 103 6.32 -2.71 -10.07
CA GLU A 103 6.71 -1.98 -8.87
C GLU A 103 8.22 -2.02 -8.64
N GLY A 104 8.86 -3.14 -9.00
CA GLY A 104 10.28 -3.39 -8.77
C GLY A 104 11.23 -2.49 -9.57
N SER A 105 10.78 -1.94 -10.72
CA SER A 105 11.59 -1.06 -11.57
C SER A 105 10.73 0.02 -12.22
N LYS A 106 10.96 1.28 -11.83
CA LYS A 106 10.26 2.43 -12.43
C LYS A 106 10.66 2.63 -13.90
N ALA A 107 11.89 2.32 -14.27
CA ALA A 107 12.35 2.35 -15.65
C ALA A 107 11.58 1.34 -16.51
N PHE A 108 11.44 0.09 -16.04
CA PHE A 108 10.61 -0.92 -16.68
C PHE A 108 9.16 -0.44 -16.84
N THR A 109 8.57 0.10 -15.77
CA THR A 109 7.19 0.59 -15.78
C THR A 109 6.98 1.69 -16.79
N LYS A 110 7.89 2.66 -16.86
CA LYS A 110 7.80 3.74 -17.85
C LYS A 110 7.87 3.22 -19.29
N GLU A 111 8.80 2.33 -19.58
CA GLU A 111 8.93 1.71 -20.90
C GLU A 111 7.69 0.88 -21.26
N PHE A 112 7.14 0.14 -20.28
CA PHE A 112 5.90 -0.60 -20.43
C PHE A 112 4.72 0.32 -20.77
N LEU A 113 4.53 1.41 -20.01
CA LEU A 113 3.47 2.39 -20.23
C LEU A 113 3.57 3.01 -21.64
N ARG A 114 4.78 3.37 -22.06
CA ARG A 114 5.05 3.93 -23.39
C ARG A 114 4.69 2.93 -24.51
N ARG A 115 5.13 1.68 -24.40
CA ARG A 115 4.88 0.63 -25.42
C ARG A 115 3.40 0.33 -25.59
N HIS A 116 2.65 0.35 -24.49
CA HIS A 116 1.22 0.02 -24.48
C HIS A 116 0.32 1.25 -24.59
N GLY A 117 0.88 2.46 -24.80
CA GLY A 117 0.12 3.69 -24.99
C GLY A 117 -0.71 4.12 -23.77
N ILE A 118 -0.23 3.79 -22.55
CA ILE A 118 -0.90 4.11 -21.31
C ILE A 118 -0.46 5.50 -20.84
N PRO A 119 -1.39 6.41 -20.48
CA PRO A 119 -1.05 7.78 -20.10
C PRO A 119 -0.13 7.86 -18.87
N THR A 120 0.96 8.61 -18.99
CA THR A 120 1.91 8.89 -17.91
C THR A 120 2.71 10.16 -18.25
N ALA A 121 3.43 10.71 -17.26
CA ALA A 121 4.31 11.85 -17.43
C ALA A 121 5.38 11.59 -18.52
N ALA A 122 5.76 12.62 -19.27
CA ALA A 122 6.94 12.59 -20.11
C ALA A 122 8.19 12.32 -19.26
N TYR A 123 9.10 11.50 -19.75
CA TYR A 123 10.22 11.01 -18.94
C TYR A 123 11.46 10.70 -19.76
N ALA A 124 12.60 10.60 -19.08
CA ALA A 124 13.79 9.92 -19.57
C ALA A 124 14.40 9.07 -18.46
N THR A 125 15.05 7.98 -18.85
CA THR A 125 15.76 7.08 -17.94
C THR A 125 17.25 7.20 -18.15
N PHE A 126 18.00 7.30 -17.06
CA PHE A 126 19.45 7.46 -17.07
C PHE A 126 20.12 6.45 -16.16
N THR A 127 21.30 6.02 -16.58
CA THR A 127 22.33 5.42 -15.73
C THR A 127 23.44 6.44 -15.49
N ARG A 128 24.40 6.13 -14.63
CA ARG A 128 25.58 6.98 -14.41
C ARG A 128 26.34 7.27 -15.72
N GLU A 129 26.42 6.26 -16.61
CA GLU A 129 27.22 6.32 -17.85
C GLU A 129 26.59 7.17 -18.94
N ASN A 130 25.25 7.24 -18.98
CA ASN A 130 24.52 7.97 -20.04
C ASN A 130 23.83 9.23 -19.54
N PHE A 131 24.09 9.67 -18.31
CA PHE A 131 23.43 10.83 -17.72
C PHE A 131 23.74 12.12 -18.48
N ASP A 132 22.70 12.77 -18.98
CA ASP A 132 22.76 14.03 -19.74
C ASP A 132 22.20 15.19 -18.90
N ALA A 133 23.09 15.93 -18.23
CA ALA A 133 22.71 17.09 -17.42
C ALA A 133 22.13 18.24 -18.27
N ASP A 134 22.54 18.37 -19.55
CA ASP A 134 22.01 19.39 -20.43
C ASP A 134 20.57 19.05 -20.88
N TRP A 135 20.24 17.76 -21.02
CA TRP A 135 18.87 17.35 -21.22
C TRP A 135 18.01 17.77 -20.02
N VAL A 136 18.48 17.56 -18.78
CA VAL A 136 17.76 17.97 -17.55
C VAL A 136 17.52 19.47 -17.52
N ARG A 137 18.53 20.29 -17.88
CA ARG A 137 18.40 21.75 -17.93
C ARG A 137 17.37 22.27 -18.94
N ARG A 138 17.02 21.46 -19.93
CA ARG A 138 15.98 21.79 -20.92
C ARG A 138 14.56 21.46 -20.44
N GLN A 139 14.40 20.75 -19.32
CA GLN A 139 13.07 20.39 -18.80
C GLN A 139 12.41 21.58 -18.11
N ARG A 140 11.07 21.53 -18.07
CA ARG A 140 10.27 22.50 -17.30
C ARG A 140 10.32 22.12 -15.81
N THR A 141 10.40 23.10 -14.96
CA THR A 141 10.34 22.94 -13.51
C THR A 141 8.89 23.12 -12.99
N PRO A 142 8.49 22.48 -11.88
CA PRO A 142 9.28 21.51 -11.09
C PRO A 142 9.61 20.24 -11.86
N ILE A 143 10.67 19.53 -11.43
CA ILE A 143 11.10 18.25 -12.02
C ILE A 143 10.94 17.14 -10.98
N VAL A 144 10.55 15.94 -11.42
CA VAL A 144 10.45 14.76 -10.57
C VAL A 144 11.62 13.82 -10.86
N VAL A 145 12.42 13.50 -9.84
CA VAL A 145 13.56 12.59 -9.92
C VAL A 145 13.28 11.35 -9.10
N LYS A 146 13.33 10.17 -9.73
CA LYS A 146 12.96 8.89 -9.09
C LYS A 146 14.09 7.87 -9.20
N ALA A 147 14.51 7.28 -8.08
CA ALA A 147 15.31 6.06 -8.10
C ALA A 147 14.44 4.92 -8.66
N SER A 148 14.97 4.15 -9.62
CA SER A 148 14.19 3.16 -10.37
C SER A 148 13.76 1.97 -9.49
N GLY A 149 14.64 1.49 -8.62
CA GLY A 149 14.36 0.34 -7.74
C GLY A 149 13.48 0.67 -6.52
N LEU A 150 13.27 -0.34 -5.68
CA LEU A 150 12.54 -0.21 -4.43
C LEU A 150 13.32 0.68 -3.44
N ALA A 151 12.73 1.79 -3.01
CA ALA A 151 13.34 2.77 -2.10
C ALA A 151 12.40 3.15 -0.93
N ALA A 152 11.49 2.26 -0.54
CA ALA A 152 10.56 2.42 0.59
C ALA A 152 9.82 3.79 0.60
N GLY A 153 9.38 4.26 -0.57
CA GLY A 153 8.67 5.54 -0.73
C GLY A 153 9.55 6.80 -0.64
N LYS A 154 10.86 6.67 -0.40
CA LYS A 154 11.80 7.79 -0.24
C LYS A 154 12.55 8.16 -1.53
N GLY A 155 12.51 7.31 -2.54
CA GLY A 155 13.25 7.47 -3.80
C GLY A 155 12.59 8.41 -4.81
N VAL A 156 11.65 9.28 -4.40
CA VAL A 156 10.97 10.25 -5.26
C VAL A 156 11.18 11.65 -4.71
N LEU A 157 11.83 12.51 -5.50
CA LEU A 157 12.11 13.90 -5.17
C LEU A 157 11.44 14.81 -6.18
N ILE A 158 10.75 15.84 -5.70
CA ILE A 158 10.21 16.92 -6.51
C ILE A 158 11.06 18.14 -6.20
N VAL A 159 11.68 18.71 -7.22
CA VAL A 159 12.64 19.79 -7.10
C VAL A 159 12.27 20.98 -7.99
N ASP A 160 12.59 22.17 -7.56
CA ASP A 160 12.15 23.42 -8.20
C ASP A 160 13.13 23.92 -9.26
N THR A 161 14.35 23.37 -9.30
CA THR A 161 15.38 23.77 -10.25
C THR A 161 16.02 22.57 -10.96
N ALA A 162 16.56 22.81 -12.16
CA ALA A 162 17.28 21.78 -12.90
C ALA A 162 18.58 21.36 -12.21
N ASP A 163 19.27 22.28 -11.54
CA ASP A 163 20.52 21.95 -10.84
C ASP A 163 20.24 21.06 -9.62
N GLU A 164 19.17 21.30 -8.85
CA GLU A 164 18.72 20.39 -7.80
C GLU A 164 18.38 18.99 -8.36
N ALA A 165 17.75 18.92 -9.55
CA ALA A 165 17.45 17.63 -10.18
C ALA A 165 18.74 16.88 -10.58
N ILE A 166 19.75 17.59 -11.07
CA ILE A 166 21.05 17.04 -11.41
C ILE A 166 21.77 16.53 -10.16
N GLU A 167 21.77 17.30 -9.08
CA GLU A 167 22.36 16.89 -7.79
C GLU A 167 21.66 15.67 -7.22
N ALA A 168 20.32 15.66 -7.25
CA ALA A 168 19.52 14.52 -6.79
C ALA A 168 19.83 13.24 -7.59
N ALA A 169 19.88 13.33 -8.93
CA ALA A 169 20.22 12.19 -9.76
C ALA A 169 21.63 11.67 -9.49
N ARG A 170 22.62 12.55 -9.32
CA ARG A 170 24.00 12.17 -8.98
C ARG A 170 24.09 11.49 -7.61
N ALA A 171 23.42 12.03 -6.59
CA ALA A 171 23.36 11.43 -5.26
C ALA A 171 22.76 10.01 -5.30
N MET A 172 21.73 9.78 -6.13
CA MET A 172 21.14 8.46 -6.35
C MET A 172 22.15 7.50 -6.99
N PHE A 173 22.88 7.94 -8.03
CA PHE A 173 23.94 7.15 -8.67
C PHE A 173 25.12 6.85 -7.74
N GLU A 174 25.39 7.71 -6.76
CA GLU A 174 26.43 7.52 -5.73
C GLU A 174 25.98 6.60 -4.58
N GLY A 175 24.75 6.08 -4.63
CA GLY A 175 24.27 5.05 -3.72
C GLY A 175 23.42 5.55 -2.56
N GLN A 176 22.85 6.76 -2.64
CA GLN A 176 21.90 7.27 -1.62
C GLN A 176 20.78 6.27 -1.30
N PHE A 177 20.35 5.48 -2.31
CA PHE A 177 19.34 4.43 -2.17
C PHE A 177 19.90 3.04 -2.50
N GLY A 178 21.22 2.83 -2.32
CA GLY A 178 21.87 1.58 -2.68
C GLY A 178 21.68 1.23 -4.14
N GLY A 179 21.47 -0.05 -4.46
CA GLY A 179 21.26 -0.52 -5.84
C GLY A 179 20.00 0.04 -6.51
N ALA A 180 19.03 0.55 -5.75
CA ALA A 180 17.81 1.15 -6.31
C ALA A 180 18.09 2.42 -7.13
N GLY A 181 19.19 3.13 -6.87
CA GLY A 181 19.64 4.32 -7.57
C GLY A 181 20.54 4.06 -8.78
N ALA A 182 20.79 2.80 -9.16
CA ALA A 182 21.62 2.48 -10.34
C ALA A 182 21.01 3.03 -11.65
N GLU A 183 19.69 3.09 -11.73
CA GLU A 183 18.94 3.80 -12.76
C GLU A 183 18.07 4.88 -12.13
N VAL A 184 17.95 6.00 -12.80
CA VAL A 184 17.13 7.15 -12.37
C VAL A 184 16.15 7.50 -13.48
N VAL A 185 14.89 7.68 -13.12
CA VAL A 185 13.84 8.21 -14.01
C VAL A 185 13.61 9.67 -13.68
N ILE A 186 13.72 10.53 -14.67
CA ILE A 186 13.43 11.98 -14.57
C ILE A 186 12.16 12.25 -15.36
N GLU A 187 11.18 12.86 -14.70
CA GLU A 187 9.84 13.08 -15.25
C GLU A 187 9.42 14.54 -15.13
N GLU A 188 8.52 14.95 -16.01
CA GLU A 188 7.78 16.19 -15.81
C GLU A 188 6.88 16.10 -14.57
N PHE A 189 6.70 17.22 -13.90
CA PHE A 189 5.73 17.34 -12.83
C PHE A 189 4.30 17.42 -13.39
N LEU A 190 3.42 16.53 -12.96
CA LEU A 190 2.02 16.53 -13.37
C LEU A 190 1.18 17.29 -12.35
N PRO A 191 0.52 18.40 -12.73
CA PRO A 191 -0.47 19.06 -11.87
C PRO A 191 -1.76 18.24 -11.87
N GLY A 192 -2.46 18.22 -10.72
CA GLY A 192 -3.73 17.51 -10.62
C GLY A 192 -4.04 17.07 -9.20
N GLU A 193 -4.91 16.09 -9.11
CA GLU A 193 -5.28 15.46 -7.86
C GLU A 193 -5.03 13.95 -7.94
N GLU A 194 -4.25 13.45 -6.99
CA GLU A 194 -3.89 12.04 -6.97
C GLU A 194 -4.99 11.19 -6.36
N ALA A 195 -5.23 10.02 -6.95
CA ALA A 195 -6.13 8.99 -6.44
C ALA A 195 -5.47 7.61 -6.48
N SER A 196 -5.82 6.78 -5.52
CA SER A 196 -5.43 5.37 -5.46
C SER A 196 -6.52 4.52 -6.09
N PHE A 197 -6.22 3.89 -7.22
CA PHE A 197 -7.14 3.03 -7.94
C PHE A 197 -6.62 1.59 -7.87
N ILE A 198 -7.34 0.74 -7.14
CA ILE A 198 -6.89 -0.61 -6.84
C ILE A 198 -7.83 -1.62 -7.48
N VAL A 199 -7.26 -2.64 -8.12
CA VAL A 199 -8.02 -3.75 -8.70
C VAL A 199 -7.45 -5.08 -8.24
N MET A 200 -8.29 -6.11 -8.28
CA MET A 200 -7.88 -7.51 -8.29
C MET A 200 -7.88 -7.99 -9.74
N ALA A 201 -6.86 -8.75 -10.13
CA ALA A 201 -6.73 -9.32 -11.47
C ALA A 201 -6.48 -10.83 -11.40
N ASP A 202 -6.91 -11.57 -12.43
CA ASP A 202 -6.76 -13.03 -12.55
C ASP A 202 -5.98 -13.47 -13.80
N GLY A 203 -5.28 -12.53 -14.43
CA GLY A 203 -4.57 -12.74 -15.69
C GLY A 203 -5.33 -12.21 -16.90
N GLU A 204 -6.65 -12.19 -16.88
CA GLU A 204 -7.53 -11.75 -17.97
C GLU A 204 -8.57 -10.73 -17.48
N HIS A 205 -9.27 -11.05 -16.39
CA HIS A 205 -10.35 -10.24 -15.85
C HIS A 205 -9.84 -9.37 -14.72
N VAL A 206 -10.57 -8.28 -14.46
CA VAL A 206 -10.29 -7.35 -13.37
C VAL A 206 -11.54 -7.02 -12.58
N LEU A 207 -11.38 -6.91 -11.26
CA LEU A 207 -12.44 -6.55 -10.33
C LEU A 207 -11.98 -5.31 -9.54
N PRO A 208 -12.53 -4.12 -9.80
CA PRO A 208 -12.09 -2.88 -9.13
C PRO A 208 -12.57 -2.84 -7.68
N PHE A 209 -11.68 -2.46 -6.76
CA PHE A 209 -12.00 -2.14 -5.38
C PHE A 209 -12.59 -0.72 -5.27
N ALA A 210 -13.12 -0.40 -4.08
CA ALA A 210 -13.50 0.96 -3.76
C ALA A 210 -12.28 1.90 -3.87
N THR A 211 -12.48 3.05 -4.50
CA THR A 211 -11.43 4.05 -4.69
C THR A 211 -10.97 4.67 -3.38
N SER A 212 -9.75 5.19 -3.33
CA SER A 212 -9.18 5.82 -2.15
C SER A 212 -8.30 7.02 -2.53
N GLN A 213 -8.06 7.89 -1.58
CA GLN A 213 -7.01 8.91 -1.64
C GLN A 213 -6.19 8.86 -0.36
N ASP A 214 -4.87 8.90 -0.50
CA ASP A 214 -3.94 8.98 0.62
C ASP A 214 -3.38 10.40 0.80
N HIS A 215 -2.66 10.60 1.91
CA HIS A 215 -1.97 11.85 2.27
C HIS A 215 -0.51 11.54 2.49
N LYS A 216 0.34 11.81 1.49
CA LYS A 216 1.74 11.39 1.46
C LYS A 216 2.68 12.26 2.29
N ARG A 217 2.38 13.56 2.46
CA ARG A 217 3.20 14.48 3.25
C ARG A 217 3.01 14.29 4.74
N ILE A 218 4.09 14.47 5.50
CA ILE A 218 4.08 14.27 6.95
C ILE A 218 3.21 15.28 7.70
N GLY A 219 3.17 16.53 7.26
CA GLY A 219 2.51 17.65 7.94
C GLY A 219 1.17 18.06 7.35
N ASP A 220 0.37 18.74 8.18
CA ASP A 220 -0.89 19.35 7.79
C ASP A 220 -0.69 20.30 6.60
N GLY A 221 -1.70 20.42 5.73
CA GLY A 221 -1.63 21.23 4.53
C GLY A 221 -0.65 20.71 3.48
N ASP A 222 -0.34 19.42 3.50
CA ASP A 222 0.60 18.75 2.60
C ASP A 222 2.02 19.37 2.66
N THR A 223 2.51 19.60 3.87
CA THR A 223 3.84 20.17 4.13
C THR A 223 4.84 19.09 4.55
N GLY A 224 6.13 19.42 4.46
CA GLY A 224 7.23 18.53 4.87
C GLY A 224 7.53 17.41 3.87
N PRO A 225 8.36 16.42 4.24
CA PRO A 225 8.77 15.34 3.35
C PRO A 225 7.63 14.36 3.03
N ASN A 226 7.79 13.63 1.93
CA ASN A 226 6.95 12.48 1.60
C ASN A 226 7.17 11.34 2.60
N THR A 227 6.13 10.56 2.82
CA THR A 227 6.09 9.40 3.69
C THR A 227 5.48 8.21 2.98
N GLY A 228 5.31 7.08 3.67
CA GLY A 228 4.51 5.94 3.19
C GLY A 228 3.00 6.18 3.21
N GLY A 229 2.53 7.36 3.62
CA GLY A 229 1.12 7.75 3.79
C GLY A 229 0.76 7.97 5.25
N MET A 230 0.16 9.14 5.52
CA MET A 230 -0.25 9.58 6.87
C MET A 230 -1.74 9.36 7.14
N GLY A 231 -2.46 8.82 6.18
CA GLY A 231 -3.87 8.50 6.27
C GLY A 231 -4.50 8.42 4.89
N ALA A 232 -5.63 7.74 4.81
CA ALA A 232 -6.38 7.58 3.59
C ALA A 232 -7.88 7.50 3.86
N TYR A 233 -8.68 7.79 2.85
CA TYR A 233 -10.13 7.65 2.93
C TYR A 233 -10.69 6.98 1.67
N SER A 234 -11.84 6.35 1.81
CA SER A 234 -12.57 5.66 0.77
C SER A 234 -14.08 5.90 0.93
N PRO A 235 -14.86 6.21 -0.14
CA PRO A 235 -14.41 6.35 -1.52
C PRO A 235 -13.66 7.67 -1.77
N ALA A 236 -12.99 7.77 -2.93
CA ALA A 236 -12.35 9.00 -3.40
C ALA A 236 -13.34 9.81 -4.26
N PRO A 237 -13.83 10.97 -3.82
CA PRO A 237 -14.82 11.75 -4.60
C PRO A 237 -14.29 12.29 -5.93
N VAL A 238 -12.97 12.41 -6.08
CA VAL A 238 -12.34 12.83 -7.34
C VAL A 238 -12.51 11.78 -8.44
N VAL A 239 -12.69 10.52 -8.08
CA VAL A 239 -12.97 9.43 -9.02
C VAL A 239 -14.48 9.30 -9.19
N THR A 240 -15.06 10.18 -10.02
CA THR A 240 -16.46 10.10 -10.43
C THR A 240 -16.73 8.81 -11.23
N PRO A 241 -17.98 8.37 -11.43
CA PRO A 241 -18.30 7.22 -12.28
C PRO A 241 -17.66 7.32 -13.67
N ALA A 242 -17.73 8.49 -14.31
CA ALA A 242 -17.12 8.71 -15.63
C ALA A 242 -15.59 8.60 -15.57
N MET A 243 -14.96 9.10 -14.51
CA MET A 243 -13.51 8.96 -14.31
C MET A 243 -13.12 7.49 -14.02
N HIS A 244 -13.93 6.78 -13.25
CA HIS A 244 -13.72 5.34 -13.01
C HIS A 244 -13.70 4.55 -14.32
N GLU A 245 -14.71 4.75 -15.18
CA GLU A 245 -14.76 4.11 -16.51
C GLU A 245 -13.57 4.49 -17.38
N ARG A 246 -13.14 5.76 -17.30
CA ARG A 246 -11.97 6.24 -18.04
C ARG A 246 -10.68 5.58 -17.57
N ILE A 247 -10.44 5.48 -16.26
CA ILE A 247 -9.28 4.78 -15.68
C ILE A 247 -9.28 3.30 -16.09
N MET A 248 -10.43 2.63 -16.00
CA MET A 248 -10.54 1.24 -16.44
C MET A 248 -10.18 1.07 -17.91
N ARG A 249 -10.69 1.93 -18.79
CA ARG A 249 -10.48 1.86 -20.24
C ARG A 249 -9.06 2.26 -20.66
N GLU A 250 -8.50 3.33 -20.09
CA GLU A 250 -7.25 3.95 -20.54
C GLU A 250 -6.01 3.44 -19.78
N VAL A 251 -6.20 2.91 -18.57
CA VAL A 251 -5.09 2.45 -17.72
C VAL A 251 -5.20 0.96 -17.41
N ILE A 252 -6.24 0.52 -16.71
CA ILE A 252 -6.28 -0.84 -16.11
C ILE A 252 -6.35 -1.93 -17.18
N HIS A 253 -7.34 -1.88 -18.07
CA HIS A 253 -7.46 -2.90 -19.14
C HIS A 253 -6.24 -2.93 -20.07
N PRO A 254 -5.67 -1.78 -20.52
CA PRO A 254 -4.43 -1.82 -21.28
C PRO A 254 -3.26 -2.42 -20.51
N THR A 255 -3.15 -2.17 -19.20
CA THR A 255 -2.09 -2.74 -18.35
C THR A 255 -2.19 -4.27 -18.30
N ILE A 256 -3.35 -4.82 -17.96
CA ILE A 256 -3.52 -6.28 -17.84
C ILE A 256 -3.32 -6.97 -19.18
N ARG A 257 -3.91 -6.44 -20.27
CA ARG A 257 -3.73 -6.97 -21.62
C ARG A 257 -2.28 -6.85 -22.09
N GLY A 258 -1.63 -5.72 -21.80
CA GLY A 258 -0.23 -5.49 -22.16
C GLY A 258 0.71 -6.48 -21.46
N LEU A 259 0.51 -6.73 -20.17
CA LEU A 259 1.29 -7.73 -19.44
C LEU A 259 1.07 -9.15 -20.01
N ALA A 260 -0.16 -9.52 -20.30
CA ALA A 260 -0.46 -10.82 -20.91
C ALA A 260 0.19 -10.95 -22.31
N ALA A 261 0.14 -9.89 -23.13
CA ALA A 261 0.77 -9.86 -24.46
C ALA A 261 2.30 -9.95 -24.38
N ASP A 262 2.90 -9.41 -23.33
CA ASP A 262 4.34 -9.50 -23.05
C ASP A 262 4.75 -10.85 -22.42
N GLY A 263 3.80 -11.80 -22.27
CA GLY A 263 4.04 -13.13 -21.66
C GLY A 263 4.14 -13.10 -20.13
N MET A 264 3.65 -12.05 -19.50
CA MET A 264 3.68 -11.82 -18.04
C MET A 264 2.26 -11.64 -17.47
N PRO A 265 1.35 -12.62 -17.57
CA PRO A 265 -0.01 -12.49 -17.06
C PRO A 265 0.02 -12.12 -15.55
N TYR A 266 -0.88 -11.22 -15.15
CA TYR A 266 -0.91 -10.65 -13.81
C TYR A 266 -2.06 -11.22 -12.99
N THR A 267 -1.75 -11.93 -11.91
CA THR A 267 -2.73 -12.36 -10.90
C THR A 267 -2.37 -11.74 -9.57
N GLY A 268 -3.28 -11.00 -8.94
CA GLY A 268 -3.01 -10.33 -7.67
C GLY A 268 -3.73 -8.99 -7.54
N PHE A 269 -3.40 -8.26 -6.47
CA PHE A 269 -3.78 -6.85 -6.35
C PHE A 269 -2.87 -5.99 -7.20
N LEU A 270 -3.45 -5.07 -7.97
CA LEU A 270 -2.73 -4.03 -8.70
C LEU A 270 -3.23 -2.66 -8.22
N TYR A 271 -2.36 -1.90 -7.61
CA TYR A 271 -2.59 -0.50 -7.25
C TYR A 271 -2.03 0.37 -8.38
N ALA A 272 -2.86 1.27 -8.89
CA ALA A 272 -2.46 2.34 -9.79
C ALA A 272 -2.57 3.69 -9.07
N GLY A 273 -1.45 4.36 -8.86
CA GLY A 273 -1.40 5.77 -8.46
C GLY A 273 -1.72 6.64 -9.67
N ILE A 274 -2.87 7.30 -9.64
CA ILE A 274 -3.41 8.06 -10.79
C ILE A 274 -3.40 9.56 -10.48
N MET A 275 -2.69 10.34 -11.27
CA MET A 275 -2.82 11.79 -11.29
C MET A 275 -3.92 12.18 -12.28
N ILE A 276 -5.03 12.68 -11.77
CA ILE A 276 -6.12 13.22 -12.57
C ILE A 276 -5.77 14.68 -12.90
N ALA A 277 -5.34 14.91 -14.14
CA ALA A 277 -4.96 16.22 -14.62
C ALA A 277 -6.17 17.18 -14.73
N PRO A 278 -5.97 18.51 -14.81
CA PRO A 278 -7.05 19.47 -14.96
C PRO A 278 -7.96 19.26 -16.18
N ASP A 279 -7.45 18.65 -17.25
CA ASP A 279 -8.20 18.26 -18.45
C ASP A 279 -8.92 16.90 -18.31
N GLY A 280 -8.80 16.29 -17.13
CA GLY A 280 -9.38 14.98 -16.80
C GLY A 280 -8.55 13.79 -17.27
N THR A 281 -7.33 13.94 -17.79
CA THR A 281 -6.50 12.82 -18.21
C THR A 281 -6.00 12.04 -16.98
N PRO A 282 -6.24 10.69 -16.91
CA PRO A 282 -5.77 9.87 -15.82
C PRO A 282 -4.34 9.38 -16.10
N ASN A 283 -3.34 10.09 -15.61
CA ASN A 283 -1.94 9.73 -15.80
C ASN A 283 -1.45 8.78 -14.70
N VAL A 284 -0.79 7.71 -15.09
CA VAL A 284 -0.15 6.80 -14.13
C VAL A 284 1.11 7.46 -13.55
N LEU A 285 1.16 7.58 -12.23
CA LEU A 285 2.34 8.00 -11.49
C LEU A 285 3.25 6.81 -11.16
N GLU A 286 2.63 5.71 -10.73
CA GLU A 286 3.29 4.46 -10.36
C GLU A 286 2.29 3.31 -10.32
N PHE A 287 2.78 2.09 -10.43
CA PHE A 287 2.06 0.89 -10.03
C PHE A 287 2.67 0.33 -8.75
N ASN A 288 1.81 -0.27 -7.91
CA ASN A 288 2.24 -1.14 -6.83
C ASN A 288 1.59 -2.51 -7.03
N CYS A 289 2.40 -3.56 -6.98
CA CYS A 289 1.98 -4.93 -7.28
C CYS A 289 1.31 -5.62 -6.08
N ARG A 290 0.70 -4.85 -5.22
CA ARG A 290 0.06 -5.25 -3.97
C ARG A 290 -0.96 -4.18 -3.56
N PHE A 291 -1.69 -4.45 -2.49
CA PHE A 291 -2.60 -3.45 -1.92
C PHE A 291 -1.84 -2.26 -1.33
N GLY A 292 -2.44 -1.06 -1.33
CA GLY A 292 -1.84 0.14 -0.74
C GLY A 292 -1.81 0.11 0.80
N ASP A 293 -0.91 0.86 1.40
CA ASP A 293 -0.84 1.10 2.84
C ASP A 293 -0.56 2.59 3.07
N PRO A 294 -1.54 3.40 3.55
CA PRO A 294 -2.64 3.01 4.45
C PRO A 294 -4.04 2.85 3.79
N GLU A 295 -4.16 2.62 2.49
CA GLU A 295 -5.46 2.48 1.82
C GLU A 295 -6.21 1.19 2.20
N THR A 296 -5.49 0.10 2.47
CA THR A 296 -6.09 -1.20 2.81
C THR A 296 -7.02 -1.10 4.01
N GLN A 297 -6.63 -0.37 5.04
CA GLN A 297 -7.37 -0.30 6.29
C GLN A 297 -8.79 0.28 6.10
N PRO A 298 -8.98 1.47 5.53
CA PRO A 298 -10.31 2.00 5.26
C PRO A 298 -11.09 1.20 4.21
N ILE A 299 -10.43 0.66 3.18
CA ILE A 299 -11.10 -0.12 2.13
C ILE A 299 -11.61 -1.45 2.69
N MET A 300 -10.80 -2.20 3.45
CA MET A 300 -11.22 -3.47 4.07
C MET A 300 -12.31 -3.26 5.13
N SER A 301 -12.34 -2.11 5.79
CA SER A 301 -13.41 -1.74 6.74
C SER A 301 -14.77 -1.54 6.05
N ARG A 302 -14.78 -1.24 4.75
CA ARG A 302 -15.99 -1.12 3.92
C ARG A 302 -16.36 -2.39 3.16
N LEU A 303 -15.41 -3.28 2.91
CA LEU A 303 -15.66 -4.50 2.16
C LEU A 303 -16.58 -5.45 2.95
N ARG A 304 -17.75 -5.80 2.41
CA ARG A 304 -18.67 -6.79 2.98
C ARG A 304 -18.44 -8.20 2.44
N SER A 305 -17.97 -8.30 1.20
CA SER A 305 -17.64 -9.58 0.58
C SER A 305 -16.52 -10.31 1.32
N ASP A 306 -16.54 -11.64 1.21
CA ASP A 306 -15.50 -12.50 1.74
C ASP A 306 -14.24 -12.42 0.88
N LEU A 307 -13.16 -11.85 1.42
CA LEU A 307 -11.90 -11.66 0.72
C LEU A 307 -11.29 -13.00 0.26
N THR A 308 -11.47 -14.07 1.03
CA THR A 308 -10.91 -15.39 0.68
C THR A 308 -11.61 -15.99 -0.54
N VAL A 309 -12.91 -15.74 -0.71
CA VAL A 309 -13.66 -16.15 -1.90
C VAL A 309 -13.20 -15.38 -3.14
N LEU A 310 -12.93 -14.08 -2.99
CA LEU A 310 -12.42 -13.25 -4.09
C LEU A 310 -11.00 -13.70 -4.51
N CYS A 311 -10.12 -14.00 -3.54
CA CYS A 311 -8.78 -14.52 -3.85
C CYS A 311 -8.83 -15.90 -4.53
N ASP A 312 -9.73 -16.79 -4.09
CA ASP A 312 -9.94 -18.09 -4.75
C ASP A 312 -10.41 -17.91 -6.19
N ALA A 313 -11.41 -17.03 -6.42
CA ALA A 313 -11.91 -16.74 -7.76
C ALA A 313 -10.80 -16.20 -8.68
N ALA A 314 -9.93 -15.32 -8.16
CA ALA A 314 -8.80 -14.81 -8.92
C ALA A 314 -7.78 -15.89 -9.27
N LEU A 315 -7.42 -16.76 -8.33
CA LEU A 315 -6.49 -17.87 -8.56
C LEU A 315 -7.02 -18.91 -9.54
N GLU A 316 -8.34 -18.96 -9.72
CA GLU A 316 -9.05 -19.90 -10.61
C GLU A 316 -9.48 -19.25 -11.94
N GLY A 317 -9.10 -17.98 -12.20
CA GLY A 317 -9.47 -17.26 -13.43
C GLY A 317 -10.97 -16.94 -13.54
N ARG A 318 -11.68 -16.84 -12.41
CA ARG A 318 -13.14 -16.71 -12.34
C ARG A 318 -13.62 -15.37 -11.76
N LEU A 319 -12.80 -14.30 -11.85
CA LEU A 319 -13.21 -12.98 -11.36
C LEU A 319 -14.46 -12.42 -12.04
N HIS A 320 -14.75 -12.83 -13.27
CA HIS A 320 -15.95 -12.45 -14.01
C HIS A 320 -17.26 -13.05 -13.42
N GLU A 321 -17.16 -14.05 -12.55
CA GLU A 321 -18.30 -14.71 -11.90
C GLU A 321 -18.65 -14.09 -10.53
N VAL A 322 -17.81 -13.21 -10.01
CA VAL A 322 -17.97 -12.65 -8.66
C VAL A 322 -18.16 -11.13 -8.68
N ASN A 323 -18.86 -10.64 -7.67
CA ASN A 323 -19.05 -9.22 -7.43
C ASN A 323 -18.63 -8.87 -6.00
N MET A 324 -18.28 -7.61 -5.78
CA MET A 324 -18.00 -7.09 -4.44
C MET A 324 -19.19 -6.31 -3.88
N ASP A 325 -19.55 -6.61 -2.64
CA ASP A 325 -20.50 -5.84 -1.84
C ASP A 325 -19.78 -4.91 -0.87
N TRP A 326 -20.26 -3.68 -0.76
CA TRP A 326 -19.62 -2.62 -0.01
C TRP A 326 -20.55 -2.02 1.04
N ASP A 327 -20.00 -1.69 2.20
CA ASP A 327 -20.66 -0.76 3.10
C ASP A 327 -20.77 0.60 2.40
N PRO A 328 -21.99 1.20 2.30
CA PRO A 328 -22.19 2.47 1.62
C PRO A 328 -21.51 3.65 2.35
N ARG A 329 -21.23 3.50 3.64
CA ARG A 329 -20.55 4.55 4.42
C ARG A 329 -19.13 4.80 3.90
N ALA A 330 -18.65 6.03 4.10
CA ALA A 330 -17.25 6.36 3.94
C ALA A 330 -16.43 5.78 5.10
N ALA A 331 -15.17 5.46 4.82
CA ALA A 331 -14.19 5.11 5.85
C ALA A 331 -12.97 6.03 5.73
N LEU A 332 -12.39 6.41 6.87
CA LEU A 332 -11.18 7.22 6.91
C LEU A 332 -10.23 6.68 7.97
N GLY A 333 -8.97 6.50 7.59
CA GLY A 333 -7.88 6.07 8.47
C GLY A 333 -6.89 7.19 8.74
N VAL A 334 -6.55 7.38 10.02
CA VAL A 334 -5.51 8.30 10.48
C VAL A 334 -4.32 7.50 10.95
N VAL A 335 -3.15 7.73 10.35
CA VAL A 335 -1.91 7.07 10.77
C VAL A 335 -1.28 7.80 11.95
N LEU A 336 -1.00 7.06 13.01
CA LEU A 336 -0.25 7.50 14.17
C LEU A 336 1.20 7.04 13.99
N ALA A 337 2.13 7.97 13.84
CA ALA A 337 3.53 7.71 13.56
C ALA A 337 4.41 7.97 14.79
N ALA A 338 5.53 7.24 14.86
CA ALA A 338 6.53 7.40 15.91
C ALA A 338 7.34 8.69 15.75
N GLY A 339 7.91 9.15 16.84
CA GLY A 339 8.81 10.30 16.83
C GLY A 339 9.99 10.09 15.87
N GLY A 340 10.30 11.12 15.09
CA GLY A 340 11.37 11.11 14.10
C GLY A 340 10.99 10.52 12.72
N TYR A 341 9.81 9.96 12.56
CA TYR A 341 9.32 9.49 11.24
C TYR A 341 9.18 10.67 10.26
N PRO A 342 9.56 10.58 8.97
CA PRO A 342 9.98 9.38 8.24
C PRO A 342 11.49 9.04 8.32
N ASP A 343 12.30 9.81 9.02
CA ASP A 343 13.76 9.66 9.06
C ASP A 343 14.23 8.67 10.15
N THR A 344 14.74 9.18 11.27
CA THR A 344 15.22 8.35 12.38
C THR A 344 14.10 8.05 13.35
N VAL A 345 13.58 6.86 13.29
CA VAL A 345 12.39 6.43 14.03
C VAL A 345 12.74 6.00 15.44
N ARG A 346 12.03 6.57 16.42
CA ARG A 346 12.04 6.12 17.81
C ARG A 346 11.24 4.83 17.97
N LYS A 347 11.76 3.88 18.75
CA LYS A 347 11.15 2.56 18.98
C LYS A 347 11.18 2.19 20.47
N GLY A 348 10.28 1.30 20.89
CA GLY A 348 10.22 0.77 22.26
C GLY A 348 9.33 1.59 23.19
N ASP A 349 8.63 2.61 22.70
CA ASP A 349 7.73 3.41 23.52
C ASP A 349 6.43 2.67 23.79
N ALA A 350 5.99 2.61 25.05
CA ALA A 350 4.74 1.98 25.45
C ALA A 350 3.54 2.71 24.84
N ILE A 351 2.61 1.95 24.29
CA ILE A 351 1.38 2.46 23.69
C ILE A 351 0.25 2.33 24.71
N HIS A 352 -0.41 3.44 25.01
CA HIS A 352 -1.50 3.53 25.99
C HIS A 352 -2.83 3.80 25.29
N GLY A 353 -3.94 3.41 25.93
CA GLY A 353 -5.30 3.77 25.50
C GLY A 353 -5.90 2.88 24.42
N LEU A 354 -5.24 1.79 24.01
CA LEU A 354 -5.77 0.84 23.01
C LEU A 354 -7.11 0.23 23.44
N ASP A 355 -7.25 -0.14 24.72
CA ASP A 355 -8.50 -0.70 25.28
C ASP A 355 -9.63 0.34 25.27
N ASP A 356 -9.32 1.61 25.55
CA ASP A 356 -10.30 2.69 25.52
C ASP A 356 -10.73 3.00 24.07
N ALA A 357 -9.79 2.97 23.11
CA ALA A 357 -10.10 3.08 21.71
C ALA A 357 -10.97 1.92 21.21
N ALA A 358 -10.71 0.68 21.66
CA ALA A 358 -11.47 -0.50 21.27
C ALA A 358 -12.94 -0.47 21.71
N ARG A 359 -13.31 0.40 22.66
CA ARG A 359 -14.71 0.60 23.09
C ARG A 359 -15.51 1.55 22.19
N LEU A 360 -14.83 2.27 21.29
CA LEU A 360 -15.47 3.20 20.37
C LEU A 360 -15.79 2.51 19.02
N PRO A 361 -16.80 3.00 18.27
CA PRO A 361 -17.05 2.52 16.91
C PRO A 361 -15.84 2.76 15.99
N GLY A 362 -15.44 1.72 15.26
CA GLY A 362 -14.29 1.75 14.35
C GLY A 362 -13.27 0.66 14.67
N LYS A 363 -12.08 0.79 14.13
CA LYS A 363 -11.00 -0.20 14.31
C LYS A 363 -9.64 0.49 14.34
N VAL A 364 -8.77 0.07 15.24
CA VAL A 364 -7.35 0.44 15.25
C VAL A 364 -6.55 -0.73 14.68
N PHE A 365 -5.91 -0.49 13.53
CA PHE A 365 -5.00 -1.45 12.94
C PHE A 365 -3.57 -1.15 13.37
N HIS A 366 -2.82 -2.19 13.71
CA HIS A 366 -1.42 -2.09 14.10
C HIS A 366 -0.52 -2.25 12.87
N ALA A 367 0.55 -1.46 12.84
CA ALA A 367 1.64 -1.56 11.88
C ALA A 367 2.96 -1.80 12.64
N GLY A 368 3.76 -0.78 12.83
CA GLY A 368 5.02 -0.88 13.57
C GLY A 368 4.82 -1.03 15.08
N THR A 369 4.31 -2.17 15.50
CA THR A 369 4.10 -2.51 16.92
C THR A 369 4.66 -3.88 17.27
N ALA A 370 5.12 -4.05 18.51
CA ALA A 370 5.59 -5.31 19.06
C ALA A 370 5.00 -5.57 20.45
N LEU A 371 4.95 -6.84 20.84
CA LEU A 371 4.64 -7.23 22.21
C LEU A 371 5.93 -7.32 23.02
N GLN A 372 5.99 -6.65 24.16
CA GLN A 372 7.07 -6.83 25.12
C GLN A 372 6.55 -7.64 26.32
N PRO A 373 7.29 -8.66 26.77
CA PRO A 373 6.98 -9.33 28.03
C PRO A 373 7.02 -8.33 29.18
N ASN A 374 6.01 -8.32 30.03
CA ASN A 374 6.07 -7.56 31.28
C ASN A 374 6.99 -8.29 32.26
N ASP A 375 8.11 -7.64 32.64
CA ASP A 375 9.04 -8.14 33.68
C ASP A 375 8.43 -8.13 35.10
N SER A 376 7.25 -7.53 35.27
CA SER A 376 6.58 -7.53 36.56
C SER A 376 5.66 -8.74 36.71
N ALA A 377 5.98 -9.62 37.63
CA ALA A 377 5.21 -10.80 38.01
C ALA A 377 3.76 -10.55 38.48
N ARG A 378 3.20 -9.34 38.25
CA ARG A 378 1.89 -8.92 38.74
C ARG A 378 0.81 -8.76 37.68
N THR A 379 1.15 -8.70 36.36
CA THR A 379 0.14 -8.63 35.30
C THR A 379 0.56 -9.51 34.11
N ALA A 380 -0.26 -10.49 33.78
CA ALA A 380 -0.01 -11.46 32.70
C ALA A 380 -0.20 -10.88 31.27
N THR A 381 -0.26 -9.56 31.11
CA THR A 381 -0.48 -8.90 29.81
C THR A 381 0.81 -8.30 29.31
N SER A 382 1.26 -8.75 28.13
CA SER A 382 2.37 -8.11 27.38
C SER A 382 2.00 -6.67 27.04
N ALA A 383 2.96 -5.75 27.23
CA ALA A 383 2.80 -4.36 26.80
C ALA A 383 2.94 -4.27 25.27
N VAL A 384 2.10 -3.47 24.63
CA VAL A 384 2.26 -3.11 23.23
C VAL A 384 3.18 -1.90 23.14
N VAL A 385 4.23 -2.00 22.32
CA VAL A 385 5.23 -0.94 22.13
C VAL A 385 5.42 -0.61 20.66
N THR A 386 5.95 0.60 20.38
CA THR A 386 6.34 1.02 19.03
C THR A 386 7.53 0.22 18.53
N SER A 387 7.51 -0.21 17.26
CA SER A 387 8.60 -0.95 16.62
C SER A 387 8.91 -0.46 15.20
N GLY A 388 8.14 0.49 14.67
CA GLY A 388 8.30 1.03 13.31
C GLY A 388 7.86 2.48 13.20
N GLY A 389 7.99 3.05 12.01
CA GLY A 389 7.69 4.47 11.76
C GLY A 389 6.20 4.78 11.79
N ARG A 390 5.40 4.10 10.95
CA ARG A 390 3.93 4.11 11.07
C ARG A 390 3.55 3.05 12.08
N VAL A 391 2.93 3.46 13.16
CA VAL A 391 2.70 2.61 14.35
C VAL A 391 1.31 2.01 14.33
N LEU A 392 0.29 2.86 14.16
CA LEU A 392 -1.11 2.49 14.17
C LEU A 392 -1.88 3.22 13.06
N CYS A 393 -3.02 2.68 12.66
CA CYS A 393 -3.99 3.37 11.81
C CYS A 393 -5.38 3.29 12.48
N ALA A 394 -5.90 4.42 12.91
CA ALA A 394 -7.24 4.53 13.51
C ALA A 394 -8.27 4.75 12.40
N VAL A 395 -9.20 3.81 12.19
CA VAL A 395 -10.19 3.84 11.12
C VAL A 395 -11.59 4.06 11.68
N GLY A 396 -12.25 5.13 11.21
CA GLY A 396 -13.65 5.42 11.48
C GLY A 396 -14.51 5.28 10.22
N LEU A 397 -15.79 4.99 10.40
CA LEU A 397 -16.81 4.97 9.37
C LEU A 397 -17.87 6.02 9.67
N GLY A 398 -18.51 6.57 8.62
CA GLY A 398 -19.61 7.54 8.73
C GLY A 398 -20.33 7.70 7.41
N ASP A 399 -21.55 8.27 7.43
CA ASP A 399 -22.36 8.49 6.22
C ASP A 399 -21.77 9.55 5.28
N SER A 400 -20.76 10.28 5.76
CA SER A 400 -19.92 11.20 5.01
C SER A 400 -18.44 11.05 5.41
N VAL A 401 -17.53 11.60 4.60
CA VAL A 401 -16.11 11.64 4.94
C VAL A 401 -15.87 12.46 6.20
N SER A 402 -16.64 13.54 6.39
CA SER A 402 -16.60 14.36 7.61
C SER A 402 -16.94 13.56 8.87
N GLU A 403 -17.93 12.66 8.79
CA GLU A 403 -18.31 11.80 9.91
C GLU A 403 -17.29 10.70 10.17
N ALA A 404 -16.81 10.05 9.10
CA ALA A 404 -15.72 9.07 9.18
C ALA A 404 -14.46 9.70 9.80
N GLN A 405 -14.14 10.95 9.44
CA GLN A 405 -13.04 11.70 10.02
C GLN A 405 -13.22 11.89 11.52
N ARG A 406 -14.38 12.38 11.97
CA ARG A 406 -14.67 12.56 13.41
C ARG A 406 -14.52 11.25 14.18
N ALA A 407 -15.03 10.14 13.63
CA ALA A 407 -14.92 8.82 14.24
C ALA A 407 -13.45 8.36 14.34
N ALA A 408 -12.65 8.52 13.28
CA ALA A 408 -11.24 8.15 13.27
C ALA A 408 -10.42 8.96 14.29
N TYR A 409 -10.64 10.28 14.36
CA TYR A 409 -9.96 11.14 15.34
C TYR A 409 -10.41 10.89 16.79
N ALA A 410 -11.65 10.46 17.00
CA ALA A 410 -12.12 10.05 18.32
C ALA A 410 -11.37 8.81 18.84
N LEU A 411 -11.05 7.85 17.95
CA LEU A 411 -10.19 6.71 18.24
C LEU A 411 -8.76 7.17 18.53
N ALA A 412 -8.17 7.98 17.63
CA ALA A 412 -6.80 8.49 17.75
C ALA A 412 -6.59 9.27 19.05
N ALA A 413 -7.58 10.04 19.50
CA ALA A 413 -7.51 10.83 20.73
C ALA A 413 -7.46 9.98 22.02
N LYS A 414 -7.78 8.68 21.96
CA LYS A 414 -7.63 7.77 23.12
C LYS A 414 -6.23 7.21 23.24
N ILE A 415 -5.44 7.27 22.17
CA ILE A 415 -4.14 6.61 22.07
C ILE A 415 -3.03 7.62 22.34
N SER A 416 -2.00 7.17 23.04
CA SER A 416 -0.80 7.96 23.26
C SER A 416 0.44 7.08 23.38
N PHE A 417 1.56 7.59 22.89
CA PHE A 417 2.91 7.10 23.09
C PHE A 417 3.90 8.25 22.94
N GLU A 418 5.09 8.11 23.47
CA GLU A 418 6.09 9.18 23.47
C GLU A 418 6.48 9.58 22.04
N GLY A 419 6.47 10.90 21.76
CA GLY A 419 6.79 11.43 20.44
C GLY A 419 5.77 11.13 19.35
N MET A 420 4.55 10.70 19.70
CA MET A 420 3.48 10.42 18.71
C MET A 420 3.19 11.64 17.85
N GLN A 421 3.12 11.41 16.54
CA GLN A 421 2.75 12.44 15.56
C GLN A 421 1.72 11.90 14.56
N TYR A 422 0.80 12.75 14.14
CA TYR A 422 -0.20 12.47 13.12
C TYR A 422 -0.75 13.76 12.52
N ARG A 423 -1.27 13.68 11.32
CA ARG A 423 -1.96 14.79 10.65
C ARG A 423 -3.35 15.00 11.22
N ARG A 424 -3.79 16.26 11.27
CA ARG A 424 -5.11 16.66 11.77
C ARG A 424 -6.10 16.99 10.67
N ASP A 425 -5.66 16.93 9.42
CA ASP A 425 -6.42 17.35 8.23
C ASP A 425 -6.71 16.20 7.24
N ILE A 426 -6.54 14.92 7.64
CA ILE A 426 -6.83 13.77 6.77
C ILE A 426 -8.25 13.87 6.23
N GLY A 427 -8.43 13.78 4.90
CA GLY A 427 -9.73 13.88 4.23
C GLY A 427 -10.16 15.32 3.88
N TYR A 428 -9.34 16.34 4.13
CA TYR A 428 -9.72 17.74 3.95
C TYR A 428 -10.25 18.08 2.55
N ARG A 429 -9.72 17.44 1.49
CA ARG A 429 -10.17 17.66 0.10
C ARG A 429 -11.58 17.16 -0.13
N ALA A 430 -11.89 15.94 0.35
CA ALA A 430 -13.24 15.37 0.25
C ALA A 430 -14.23 16.18 1.06
N ILE A 431 -13.88 16.56 2.30
CA ILE A 431 -14.73 17.38 3.18
C ILE A 431 -15.00 18.76 2.58
N ALA A 432 -14.04 19.35 1.89
CA ALA A 432 -14.26 20.60 1.18
C ALA A 432 -15.27 20.45 0.00
N ARG A 433 -15.35 19.27 -0.61
CA ARG A 433 -16.35 18.95 -1.64
C ARG A 433 -17.76 18.73 -1.05
N GLU A 434 -17.86 18.09 0.12
CA GLU A 434 -19.14 17.87 0.81
C GLU A 434 -19.86 19.17 1.19
N LYS A 435 -19.11 20.27 1.32
CA LYS A 435 -19.62 21.60 1.69
C LYS A 435 -20.08 22.44 0.49
N ARG A 436 -19.85 21.96 -0.73
CA ARG A 436 -20.26 22.63 -1.98
C ARG A 436 -21.58 22.10 -2.51
#